data_fc2fc2f0bff4697022f249bb5fa79f46
#
_entry.id   fc2fc2f0bff4697022f249bb5fa79f46
#
_cell.length_a   1.000
_cell.length_b   1.000
_cell.length_c   1.000
_cell.angle_alpha   90.00
_cell.angle_beta   90.00
_cell.angle_gamma   90.00
#
_symmetry.space_group_name_H-M   'P 1'
#
loop_
_entity.id
_entity.type
_entity.pdbx_description
1 polymer ?
#
loop_
_entity_poly.entity_id
_entity_poly.type
_entity_poly.pdbx_seq_one_letter_code
_entity_poly.pdbx_strand_id
1 'polypeptide(L)'
;MKKTITKIICLLLPAMFIAGCISDTGSSVEPAAVVPATETAAPETGIVTVDLQVPDPTPEGDGIETETTTPEPETAPDEPEDTPVEEGSHYVFQPKVTSAYLKEVFGETMCETWFNLVDAVMAGESTFACPDQHTYNWVMGQFPDKCFPVLTELIDYAWDREHSVVDGVASFTYLVPQEEAAERIADFAKLVEDILNEALEDDYSDFEKAFALYQYFYRHYEYDYEAYELMYEKYVDYLSSYRLLTEKKGVCAEISVAYAYLLMQAGVDAGTMGASAHEWSYVRIEGHDYHIDPTFVLGTEGSLAYFMMDDDQREWEGYPKSEQQILSNYSQDHPHPEYAADDKSFEPLWKGFEAEMDHASHTLHYWFYGPGWERLEETFDYQERVVTQSDLDSIDIDPDGVNVEA
;
A
#
# COMPACT_ATOMS: atom_id res chain seq x y z
N MET A 1 36.21 -4.49 6.07
CA MET A 1 35.32 -5.60 5.68
C MET A 1 34.45 -5.08 4.55
N LYS A 2 34.65 -5.56 3.33
CA LYS A 2 33.91 -5.11 2.14
C LYS A 2 32.49 -5.68 2.20
N LYS A 3 31.46 -4.83 2.30
CA LYS A 3 30.07 -5.24 2.07
C LYS A 3 29.81 -5.14 0.57
N THR A 4 29.73 -6.28 -0.06
CA THR A 4 29.26 -6.39 -1.45
C THR A 4 27.74 -6.32 -1.41
N ILE A 5 27.17 -5.24 -1.94
CA ILE A 5 25.73 -5.13 -2.16
C ILE A 5 25.45 -5.88 -3.48
N THR A 6 24.94 -7.07 -3.36
CA THR A 6 24.45 -7.82 -4.51
C THR A 6 23.04 -7.33 -4.82
N LYS A 7 22.88 -6.62 -5.94
CA LYS A 7 21.54 -6.38 -6.51
C LYS A 7 21.00 -7.74 -6.97
N ILE A 8 20.08 -8.31 -6.20
CA ILE A 8 19.29 -9.46 -6.63
C ILE A 8 18.11 -8.90 -7.42
N ILE A 9 18.22 -9.00 -8.73
CA ILE A 9 17.08 -8.91 -9.64
C ILE A 9 16.23 -10.14 -9.33
N CYS A 10 15.00 -9.93 -8.83
CA CYS A 10 14.01 -11.00 -8.70
C CYS A 10 13.62 -11.49 -10.09
N LEU A 11 14.34 -12.47 -10.61
CA LEU A 11 13.95 -13.27 -11.75
C LEU A 11 13.77 -14.71 -11.29
N LEU A 12 12.50 -15.16 -11.36
CA LEU A 12 12.05 -16.56 -11.38
C LEU A 12 11.98 -17.28 -10.04
N LEU A 13 10.77 -17.30 -9.47
CA LEU A 13 10.25 -18.56 -8.88
C LEU A 13 8.72 -18.62 -9.05
N PRO A 14 8.20 -19.73 -9.56
CA PRO A 14 6.77 -19.87 -9.84
C PRO A 14 5.99 -20.27 -8.60
N ALA A 15 4.83 -19.68 -8.48
CA ALA A 15 3.62 -20.24 -7.87
C ALA A 15 3.80 -21.18 -6.66
N MET A 16 3.80 -20.61 -5.44
CA MET A 16 3.52 -21.39 -4.23
C MET A 16 2.84 -20.58 -3.12
N PHE A 17 1.95 -19.66 -3.45
CA PHE A 17 1.08 -19.01 -2.47
C PHE A 17 -0.41 -19.19 -2.76
N ILE A 18 -0.78 -20.29 -3.42
CA ILE A 18 -2.16 -20.76 -3.52
C ILE A 18 -2.21 -22.24 -3.13
N ALA A 19 -2.00 -22.55 -1.87
CA ALA A 19 -2.23 -23.89 -1.34
C ALA A 19 -2.92 -23.81 0.03
N GLY A 20 -4.15 -23.42 0.00
CA GLY A 20 -5.03 -23.52 1.16
C GLY A 20 -6.48 -23.47 0.71
N CYS A 21 -6.95 -24.50 0.05
CA CYS A 21 -8.32 -25.03 0.02
C CYS A 21 -8.52 -25.89 -1.24
N ILE A 22 -8.05 -27.12 -1.21
CA ILE A 22 -8.62 -28.19 -2.02
C ILE A 22 -9.13 -29.25 -1.04
N SER A 23 -10.42 -29.19 -0.74
CA SER A 23 -11.13 -30.30 -0.17
C SER A 23 -11.24 -31.41 -1.21
N ASP A 24 -10.70 -32.54 -0.84
CA ASP A 24 -10.68 -33.81 -1.53
C ASP A 24 -12.12 -34.24 -1.93
N THR A 25 -12.44 -34.19 -3.23
CA THR A 25 -13.51 -35.00 -3.79
C THR A 25 -12.88 -35.95 -4.79
N GLY A 26 -12.68 -37.17 -4.37
CA GLY A 26 -12.09 -38.24 -5.13
C GLY A 26 -12.77 -38.47 -6.51
N SER A 27 -11.93 -38.42 -7.53
CA SER A 27 -12.17 -39.15 -8.79
C SER A 27 -10.85 -39.52 -9.39
N SER A 28 -10.62 -40.83 -9.45
CA SER A 28 -9.43 -41.46 -10.04
C SER A 28 -9.43 -41.31 -11.57
N VAL A 29 -8.41 -40.65 -12.11
CA VAL A 29 -8.05 -40.77 -13.53
C VAL A 29 -6.58 -41.14 -13.62
N GLU A 30 -6.30 -42.24 -14.37
CA GLU A 30 -4.97 -42.80 -14.63
C GLU A 30 -4.08 -41.80 -15.40
N PRO A 31 -2.74 -41.79 -15.17
CA PRO A 31 -1.84 -40.86 -15.84
C PRO A 31 -1.46 -41.31 -17.25
N ALA A 32 -1.61 -40.43 -18.22
CA ALA A 32 -1.11 -40.58 -19.57
C ALA A 32 0.40 -40.34 -19.64
N ALA A 33 1.07 -41.13 -20.52
CA ALA A 33 2.53 -41.25 -20.67
C ALA A 33 3.21 -39.92 -21.08
N VAL A 34 4.31 -39.61 -20.39
CA VAL A 34 5.24 -38.52 -20.68
C VAL A 34 6.11 -38.84 -21.87
N VAL A 35 6.10 -37.94 -22.86
CA VAL A 35 7.06 -37.93 -23.99
C VAL A 35 8.19 -36.95 -23.64
N PRO A 36 9.49 -37.30 -23.79
CA PRO A 36 10.58 -36.40 -23.41
C PRO A 36 10.77 -35.30 -24.45
N ALA A 37 10.83 -34.02 -23.99
CA ALA A 37 11.18 -32.88 -24.81
C ALA A 37 12.69 -32.77 -24.99
N THR A 38 13.08 -32.49 -26.23
CA THR A 38 14.46 -32.28 -26.70
C THR A 38 15.00 -30.93 -26.19
N GLU A 39 16.18 -30.96 -25.57
CA GLU A 39 16.99 -29.82 -25.18
C GLU A 39 17.32 -28.93 -26.38
N THR A 40 16.97 -27.63 -26.27
CA THR A 40 17.49 -26.59 -27.16
C THR A 40 18.32 -25.62 -26.32
N ALA A 41 19.57 -25.43 -26.66
CA ALA A 41 20.55 -24.62 -25.96
C ALA A 41 20.19 -23.12 -25.97
N ALA A 42 20.31 -22.47 -24.81
CA ALA A 42 20.16 -21.03 -24.65
C ALA A 42 21.43 -20.28 -25.08
N PRO A 43 21.32 -19.03 -25.56
CA PRO A 43 22.48 -18.21 -25.89
C PRO A 43 23.09 -17.60 -24.61
N GLU A 44 24.42 -17.60 -24.54
CA GLU A 44 25.24 -16.98 -23.52
C GLU A 44 25.12 -15.44 -23.60
N THR A 45 24.61 -14.80 -22.56
CA THR A 45 24.71 -13.36 -22.39
C THR A 45 25.87 -13.01 -21.47
N GLY A 46 26.83 -12.25 -22.02
CA GLY A 46 28.00 -11.80 -21.30
C GLY A 46 27.66 -10.74 -20.24
N ILE A 47 28.20 -10.95 -19.05
CA ILE A 47 28.12 -10.02 -17.90
C ILE A 47 29.21 -8.96 -18.07
N VAL A 48 28.81 -7.68 -18.13
CA VAL A 48 29.72 -6.53 -18.03
C VAL A 48 29.69 -6.05 -16.59
N THR A 49 30.79 -6.25 -15.87
CA THR A 49 31.01 -5.70 -14.52
C THR A 49 31.70 -4.33 -14.65
N VAL A 50 31.07 -3.29 -14.12
CA VAL A 50 31.66 -1.96 -13.94
C VAL A 50 32.03 -1.79 -12.47
N ASP A 51 33.33 -1.59 -12.23
CA ASP A 51 33.90 -1.39 -10.89
C ASP A 51 33.95 0.13 -10.60
N LEU A 52 33.09 0.62 -9.71
CA LEU A 52 33.08 2.01 -9.25
C LEU A 52 33.84 2.10 -7.94
N GLN A 53 35.00 2.74 -7.98
CA GLN A 53 35.78 3.09 -6.79
C GLN A 53 35.25 4.40 -6.17
N VAL A 54 34.80 4.32 -4.91
CA VAL A 54 34.51 5.48 -4.05
C VAL A 54 35.74 5.77 -3.21
N PRO A 55 36.22 7.03 -3.12
CA PRO A 55 37.38 7.38 -2.28
C PRO A 55 36.99 7.45 -0.80
N ASP A 56 37.90 6.93 0.03
CA ASP A 56 37.91 6.94 1.50
C ASP A 56 38.01 8.36 2.07
N PRO A 57 37.28 8.72 3.12
CA PRO A 57 37.54 9.94 3.87
C PRO A 57 38.65 9.71 4.93
N THR A 58 39.71 10.47 4.86
CA THR A 58 40.76 10.54 5.85
C THR A 58 40.34 11.41 7.04
N PRO A 59 40.73 11.06 8.28
CA PRO A 59 40.52 11.88 9.45
C PRO A 59 41.77 12.67 9.80
N GLU A 60 41.59 13.86 10.36
CA GLU A 60 42.51 14.61 11.27
C GLU A 60 41.98 16.05 11.38
N GLY A 61 41.91 16.74 12.47
CA GLY A 61 42.51 16.64 13.79
C GLY A 61 42.48 18.00 14.45
N ASP A 62 42.39 17.96 15.74
CA ASP A 62 42.85 18.99 16.69
C ASP A 62 42.19 20.37 16.74
N GLY A 63 41.42 20.62 17.79
CA GLY A 63 41.84 21.34 19.02
C GLY A 63 41.81 22.85 18.88
N ILE A 64 41.11 23.52 19.75
CA ILE A 64 41.58 24.70 20.52
C ILE A 64 40.38 25.37 21.22
N GLU A 65 40.47 25.29 22.52
CA GLU A 65 40.29 26.27 23.60
C GLU A 65 39.02 27.12 23.76
N THR A 66 38.50 26.91 24.93
CA THR A 66 37.56 27.70 25.74
C THR A 66 37.96 29.14 25.94
N GLU A 67 37.05 30.07 25.73
CA GLU A 67 36.99 31.31 26.52
C GLU A 67 35.61 31.57 27.08
N THR A 68 35.63 31.68 28.41
CA THR A 68 34.52 32.03 29.29
C THR A 68 34.40 33.55 29.36
N THR A 69 33.23 34.10 29.13
CA THR A 69 32.85 35.40 29.71
C THR A 69 31.39 35.37 30.21
N THR A 70 31.29 35.69 31.47
CA THR A 70 30.10 35.77 32.31
C THR A 70 29.43 37.17 32.21
N PRO A 71 28.21 37.37 32.74
CA PRO A 71 27.08 38.05 32.14
C PRO A 71 26.73 39.41 32.74
N GLU A 72 25.80 40.12 32.14
CA GLU A 72 24.82 41.03 32.87
C GLU A 72 23.89 41.75 31.88
N PRO A 73 22.76 42.32 32.30
CA PRO A 73 21.64 41.73 33.05
C PRO A 73 20.25 41.81 32.32
N GLU A 74 19.30 41.16 32.92
CA GLU A 74 17.86 41.04 32.66
C GLU A 74 17.16 42.32 32.23
N THR A 75 16.37 42.20 31.16
CA THR A 75 15.15 42.95 30.98
C THR A 75 13.98 41.96 30.98
N ALA A 76 12.94 42.32 31.71
CA ALA A 76 11.73 41.49 31.94
C ALA A 76 11.09 41.00 30.63
N PRO A 77 10.42 39.82 30.68
CA PRO A 77 9.77 39.26 29.51
C PRO A 77 8.50 40.06 29.19
N ASP A 78 8.42 40.48 27.92
CA ASP A 78 7.14 40.82 27.29
C ASP A 78 6.25 39.57 27.31
N GLU A 79 4.98 39.75 27.65
CA GLU A 79 3.95 38.74 27.56
C GLU A 79 3.95 38.13 26.16
N PRO A 80 3.85 36.78 26.00
CA PRO A 80 3.74 36.20 24.69
C PRO A 80 2.45 36.70 24.02
N GLU A 81 2.59 37.37 22.89
CA GLU A 81 1.48 37.56 21.97
C GLU A 81 0.91 36.16 21.66
N ASP A 82 -0.38 35.99 21.93
CA ASP A 82 -1.19 34.88 21.47
C ASP A 82 -1.09 34.84 19.93
N THR A 83 -0.11 34.12 19.40
CA THR A 83 -0.15 33.67 18.03
C THR A 83 -1.33 32.72 17.93
N PRO A 84 -2.26 32.93 17.00
CA PRO A 84 -3.30 31.95 16.75
C PRO A 84 -2.58 30.63 16.48
N VAL A 85 -2.84 29.61 17.28
CA VAL A 85 -2.52 28.24 16.95
C VAL A 85 -3.36 27.99 15.70
N GLU A 86 -2.72 27.89 14.55
CA GLU A 86 -3.35 27.36 13.35
C GLU A 86 -3.95 26.01 13.79
N GLU A 87 -5.27 25.88 13.67
CA GLU A 87 -5.94 24.60 13.85
C GLU A 87 -5.36 23.70 12.74
N GLY A 88 -4.34 22.92 13.07
CA GLY A 88 -3.76 21.94 12.17
C GLY A 88 -4.82 20.92 11.76
N SER A 89 -4.65 20.37 10.60
CA SER A 89 -5.42 19.25 10.08
C SER A 89 -5.70 18.20 11.14
N HIS A 90 -6.95 17.74 11.24
CA HIS A 90 -7.35 16.74 12.22
C HIS A 90 -8.02 15.54 11.57
N TYR A 91 -7.20 14.65 11.01
CA TYR A 91 -7.68 13.33 10.66
C TYR A 91 -8.03 12.55 11.92
N VAL A 92 -9.25 12.03 11.96
CA VAL A 92 -9.79 11.25 13.08
C VAL A 92 -9.97 9.82 12.61
N PHE A 93 -9.48 8.87 13.38
CA PHE A 93 -9.61 7.44 13.10
C PHE A 93 -11.05 7.02 12.84
N GLN A 94 -11.26 6.28 11.75
CA GLN A 94 -12.54 5.73 11.34
C GLN A 94 -12.51 4.21 11.49
N PRO A 95 -13.19 3.63 12.50
CA PRO A 95 -13.18 2.17 12.71
C PRO A 95 -13.87 1.40 11.57
N LYS A 96 -14.81 2.04 10.87
CA LYS A 96 -15.60 1.44 9.79
C LYS A 96 -15.16 1.99 8.43
N VAL A 97 -13.95 1.68 8.01
CA VAL A 97 -13.52 2.03 6.66
C VAL A 97 -13.73 0.86 5.70
N THR A 98 -14.06 1.21 4.50
CA THR A 98 -14.01 0.37 3.30
C THR A 98 -13.96 1.30 2.10
N SER A 99 -13.54 0.81 0.95
CA SER A 99 -13.52 1.57 -0.30
C SER A 99 -14.63 1.11 -1.23
N ALA A 100 -14.94 1.91 -2.26
CA ALA A 100 -15.80 1.48 -3.34
C ALA A 100 -15.22 0.26 -4.05
N TYR A 101 -13.90 0.24 -4.23
CA TYR A 101 -13.14 -0.90 -4.75
C TYR A 101 -13.43 -2.19 -3.97
N LEU A 102 -13.29 -2.19 -2.64
CA LEU A 102 -13.58 -3.38 -1.82
C LEU A 102 -15.05 -3.79 -1.89
N LYS A 103 -15.96 -2.81 -1.94
CA LYS A 103 -17.40 -3.06 -2.07
C LYS A 103 -17.76 -3.67 -3.42
N GLU A 104 -17.13 -3.25 -4.49
CA GLU A 104 -17.28 -3.83 -5.83
C GLU A 104 -16.74 -5.27 -5.89
N VAL A 105 -15.60 -5.54 -5.23
CA VAL A 105 -15.00 -6.87 -5.18
C VAL A 105 -15.81 -7.84 -4.34
N PHE A 106 -16.17 -7.48 -3.11
CA PHE A 106 -16.78 -8.38 -2.14
C PHE A 106 -18.31 -8.31 -2.09
N GLY A 107 -18.90 -7.22 -2.54
CA GLY A 107 -20.33 -6.94 -2.48
C GLY A 107 -20.80 -6.32 -1.15
N GLU A 108 -22.01 -5.77 -1.20
CA GLU A 108 -22.61 -5.02 -0.08
C GLU A 108 -22.75 -5.86 1.20
N THR A 109 -23.23 -7.10 1.07
CA THR A 109 -23.46 -7.99 2.22
C THR A 109 -22.19 -8.28 3.01
N MET A 110 -21.04 -8.44 2.33
CA MET A 110 -19.76 -8.66 2.99
C MET A 110 -19.34 -7.40 3.77
N CYS A 111 -19.45 -6.22 3.16
CA CYS A 111 -19.11 -4.95 3.81
C CYS A 111 -20.04 -4.63 4.99
N GLU A 112 -21.34 -4.88 4.88
CA GLU A 112 -22.28 -4.73 6.00
C GLU A 112 -21.95 -5.69 7.14
N THR A 113 -21.63 -6.95 6.82
CA THR A 113 -21.24 -7.95 7.83
C THR A 113 -19.92 -7.57 8.50
N TRP A 114 -18.98 -7.02 7.74
CA TRP A 114 -17.76 -6.44 8.28
C TRP A 114 -18.06 -5.32 9.30
N PHE A 115 -18.96 -4.39 8.98
CA PHE A 115 -19.35 -3.33 9.89
C PHE A 115 -20.02 -3.82 11.16
N ASN A 116 -20.81 -4.93 11.06
CA ASN A 116 -21.40 -5.58 12.23
C ASN A 116 -20.32 -6.17 13.16
N LEU A 117 -19.27 -6.77 12.59
CA LEU A 117 -18.12 -7.26 13.36
C LEU A 117 -17.40 -6.10 14.07
N VAL A 118 -17.14 -5.00 13.35
CA VAL A 118 -16.49 -3.80 13.93
C VAL A 118 -17.32 -3.24 15.09
N ASP A 119 -18.65 -3.12 14.93
CA ASP A 119 -19.57 -2.67 16.01
C ASP A 119 -19.47 -3.57 17.24
N ALA A 120 -19.46 -4.89 17.03
CA ALA A 120 -19.36 -5.85 18.13
C ALA A 120 -18.02 -5.70 18.87
N VAL A 121 -16.92 -5.59 18.13
CA VAL A 121 -15.58 -5.40 18.73
C VAL A 121 -15.52 -4.08 19.51
N MET A 122 -15.99 -2.99 18.92
CA MET A 122 -16.02 -1.67 19.58
C MET A 122 -16.91 -1.64 20.82
N ALA A 123 -17.97 -2.48 20.87
CA ALA A 123 -18.83 -2.66 22.03
C ALA A 123 -18.28 -3.66 23.07
N GLY A 124 -17.16 -4.34 22.79
CA GLY A 124 -16.63 -5.40 23.63
C GLY A 124 -17.49 -6.69 23.61
N GLU A 125 -18.27 -6.90 22.56
CA GLU A 125 -19.07 -8.10 22.34
C GLU A 125 -18.26 -9.18 21.63
N SER A 126 -18.71 -10.43 21.65
CA SER A 126 -18.09 -11.56 20.95
C SER A 126 -19.01 -12.20 19.92
N THR A 127 -20.13 -11.53 19.60
CA THR A 127 -21.11 -11.98 18.60
C THR A 127 -21.57 -10.82 17.75
N PHE A 128 -21.89 -11.11 16.48
CA PHE A 128 -22.37 -10.10 15.52
C PHE A 128 -23.34 -10.71 14.52
N ALA A 129 -24.16 -9.87 13.87
CA ALA A 129 -25.06 -10.32 12.82
C ALA A 129 -24.27 -10.72 11.57
N CYS A 130 -24.47 -11.97 11.11
CA CYS A 130 -23.81 -12.54 9.95
C CYS A 130 -24.76 -13.52 9.27
N PRO A 131 -25.06 -13.39 7.96
CA PRO A 131 -26.11 -14.18 7.31
C PRO A 131 -25.79 -15.68 7.27
N ASP A 132 -24.56 -16.07 7.04
CA ASP A 132 -24.13 -17.45 6.88
C ASP A 132 -22.64 -17.67 7.11
N GLN A 133 -22.23 -18.94 7.13
CA GLN A 133 -20.84 -19.33 7.38
C GLN A 133 -19.89 -18.92 6.24
N HIS A 134 -20.35 -18.89 5.00
CA HIS A 134 -19.54 -18.44 3.87
C HIS A 134 -19.15 -16.95 4.03
N THR A 135 -20.14 -16.11 4.32
CA THR A 135 -19.91 -14.68 4.61
C THR A 135 -18.97 -14.48 5.79
N TYR A 136 -19.17 -15.26 6.87
CA TYR A 136 -18.25 -15.24 8.03
C TYR A 136 -16.81 -15.51 7.62
N ASN A 137 -16.56 -16.60 6.89
CA ASN A 137 -15.21 -17.02 6.52
C ASN A 137 -14.51 -15.97 5.67
N TRP A 138 -15.21 -15.34 4.72
CA TRP A 138 -14.64 -14.28 3.90
C TRP A 138 -14.39 -12.99 4.69
N VAL A 139 -15.33 -12.58 5.52
CA VAL A 139 -15.15 -11.40 6.36
C VAL A 139 -13.96 -11.58 7.29
N MET A 140 -13.88 -12.71 8.01
CA MET A 140 -12.77 -12.96 8.93
C MET A 140 -11.43 -13.12 8.20
N GLY A 141 -11.41 -13.69 7.01
CA GLY A 141 -10.18 -13.95 6.27
C GLY A 141 -9.63 -12.76 5.49
N GLN A 142 -10.44 -11.73 5.21
CA GLN A 142 -10.01 -10.66 4.30
C GLN A 142 -10.02 -9.26 4.93
N PHE A 143 -11.00 -8.95 5.79
CA PHE A 143 -11.20 -7.56 6.23
C PHE A 143 -10.35 -7.12 7.41
N PRO A 144 -10.02 -7.95 8.43
CA PRO A 144 -9.25 -7.49 9.59
C PRO A 144 -7.95 -6.80 9.21
N ASP A 145 -7.11 -7.45 8.45
CA ASP A 145 -5.81 -6.88 8.05
C ASP A 145 -5.96 -5.66 7.12
N LYS A 146 -6.97 -5.66 6.23
CA LYS A 146 -7.17 -4.61 5.22
C LYS A 146 -7.90 -3.37 5.76
N CYS A 147 -8.82 -3.54 6.70
CA CYS A 147 -9.75 -2.47 7.08
C CYS A 147 -9.70 -2.11 8.57
N PHE A 148 -9.03 -2.90 9.40
CA PHE A 148 -8.82 -2.61 10.81
C PHE A 148 -7.64 -3.44 11.37
N PRO A 149 -6.42 -3.13 10.94
CA PRO A 149 -5.20 -3.95 11.13
C PRO A 149 -4.98 -4.50 12.53
N VAL A 150 -5.23 -3.73 13.59
CA VAL A 150 -5.03 -4.18 14.97
C VAL A 150 -5.87 -5.40 15.33
N LEU A 151 -6.97 -5.67 14.62
CA LEU A 151 -7.79 -6.85 14.86
C LEU A 151 -7.05 -8.16 14.63
N THR A 152 -6.01 -8.16 13.81
CA THR A 152 -5.16 -9.34 13.60
C THR A 152 -4.47 -9.83 14.88
N GLU A 153 -4.27 -8.93 15.85
CA GLU A 153 -3.69 -9.23 17.16
C GLU A 153 -4.74 -9.42 18.27
N LEU A 154 -5.99 -9.08 18.01
CA LEU A 154 -7.02 -9.02 19.05
C LEU A 154 -8.05 -10.14 18.97
N ILE A 155 -8.34 -10.65 17.76
CA ILE A 155 -9.35 -11.66 17.54
C ILE A 155 -8.78 -12.84 16.75
N ASP A 156 -9.33 -14.03 17.00
CA ASP A 156 -9.05 -15.21 16.19
C ASP A 156 -9.81 -15.09 14.85
N TYR A 157 -9.15 -14.57 13.83
CA TYR A 157 -9.69 -14.30 12.50
C TYR A 157 -9.52 -15.47 11.52
N ALA A 158 -9.34 -16.69 12.02
CA ALA A 158 -9.26 -17.89 11.19
C ALA A 158 -10.51 -18.03 10.30
N TRP A 159 -10.29 -18.07 9.00
CA TRP A 159 -11.33 -18.07 7.95
C TRP A 159 -11.91 -19.44 7.61
N ASP A 160 -11.28 -20.53 8.06
CA ASP A 160 -11.66 -21.91 7.76
C ASP A 160 -12.52 -22.54 8.88
N ARG A 161 -13.20 -21.71 9.68
CA ARG A 161 -14.06 -22.16 10.77
C ARG A 161 -15.35 -22.79 10.26
N GLU A 162 -15.75 -23.87 10.90
CA GLU A 162 -17.06 -24.45 10.75
C GLU A 162 -17.95 -24.13 11.97
N HIS A 163 -19.24 -23.93 11.72
CA HIS A 163 -20.23 -23.72 12.78
C HIS A 163 -20.07 -22.45 13.63
N SER A 164 -19.44 -21.41 13.09
CA SER A 164 -19.34 -20.12 13.77
C SER A 164 -20.64 -19.31 13.69
N VAL A 165 -21.52 -19.61 12.71
CA VAL A 165 -22.80 -18.93 12.51
C VAL A 165 -23.96 -19.83 12.84
N VAL A 166 -24.85 -19.38 13.73
CA VAL A 166 -26.09 -20.05 14.12
C VAL A 166 -27.25 -19.05 14.06
N ASP A 167 -28.27 -19.36 13.29
CA ASP A 167 -29.49 -18.54 13.16
C ASP A 167 -29.20 -17.04 12.82
N GLY A 168 -28.22 -16.78 11.95
CA GLY A 168 -27.88 -15.43 11.51
C GLY A 168 -27.01 -14.64 12.50
N VAL A 169 -26.47 -15.30 13.53
CA VAL A 169 -25.55 -14.72 14.50
C VAL A 169 -24.21 -15.47 14.45
N ALA A 170 -23.14 -14.73 14.22
CA ALA A 170 -21.78 -15.23 14.28
C ALA A 170 -21.18 -15.04 15.66
N SER A 171 -20.20 -15.88 16.00
CA SER A 171 -19.36 -15.73 17.19
C SER A 171 -17.89 -15.75 16.82
N PHE A 172 -17.09 -14.99 17.56
CA PHE A 172 -15.63 -14.97 17.45
C PHE A 172 -14.98 -15.00 18.84
N THR A 173 -13.67 -15.21 18.88
CA THR A 173 -12.91 -15.32 20.13
C THR A 173 -11.90 -14.19 20.19
N TYR A 174 -11.81 -13.51 21.33
CA TYR A 174 -10.70 -12.62 21.63
C TYR A 174 -9.44 -13.41 21.98
N LEU A 175 -8.30 -12.99 21.45
CA LEU A 175 -6.97 -13.53 21.77
C LEU A 175 -6.39 -12.93 23.06
N VAL A 176 -6.93 -11.79 23.49
CA VAL A 176 -6.56 -11.05 24.69
C VAL A 176 -7.82 -10.73 25.51
N PRO A 177 -7.71 -10.34 26.80
CA PRO A 177 -8.85 -9.82 27.55
C PRO A 177 -9.50 -8.61 26.85
N GLN A 178 -10.83 -8.51 26.91
CA GLN A 178 -11.58 -7.42 26.22
C GLN A 178 -11.14 -6.02 26.66
N GLU A 179 -10.77 -5.83 27.94
CA GLU A 179 -10.23 -4.57 28.44
C GLU A 179 -8.90 -4.21 27.76
N GLU A 180 -7.99 -5.19 27.60
CA GLU A 180 -6.74 -5.02 26.86
C GLU A 180 -7.00 -4.77 25.36
N ALA A 181 -8.00 -5.43 24.77
CA ALA A 181 -8.37 -5.19 23.38
C ALA A 181 -8.82 -3.72 23.17
N ALA A 182 -9.62 -3.19 24.08
CA ALA A 182 -10.07 -1.79 24.00
C ALA A 182 -8.91 -0.80 24.13
N GLU A 183 -7.93 -1.06 25.01
CA GLU A 183 -6.72 -0.23 25.14
C GLU A 183 -5.88 -0.27 23.85
N ARG A 184 -5.64 -1.46 23.30
CA ARG A 184 -4.86 -1.61 22.05
C ARG A 184 -5.56 -0.96 20.84
N ILE A 185 -6.89 -1.00 20.78
CA ILE A 185 -7.66 -0.29 19.76
C ILE A 185 -7.47 1.23 19.89
N ALA A 186 -7.51 1.78 21.12
CA ALA A 186 -7.31 3.20 21.34
C ALA A 186 -5.87 3.63 20.97
N ASP A 187 -4.86 2.84 21.31
CA ASP A 187 -3.47 3.10 20.94
C ASP A 187 -3.27 3.04 19.42
N PHE A 188 -3.93 2.08 18.76
CA PHE A 188 -3.88 1.97 17.30
C PHE A 188 -4.59 3.14 16.61
N ALA A 189 -5.77 3.55 17.12
CA ALA A 189 -6.48 4.72 16.62
C ALA A 189 -5.57 5.96 16.65
N LYS A 190 -4.90 6.17 17.79
CA LYS A 190 -3.95 7.28 17.93
C LYS A 190 -2.77 7.16 16.97
N LEU A 191 -2.21 5.96 16.77
CA LEU A 191 -1.13 5.75 15.81
C LEU A 191 -1.54 6.15 14.38
N VAL A 192 -2.75 5.76 13.96
CA VAL A 192 -3.28 6.11 12.64
C VAL A 192 -3.49 7.61 12.52
N GLU A 193 -4.10 8.24 13.53
CA GLU A 193 -4.28 9.70 13.59
C GLU A 193 -2.94 10.44 13.53
N ASP A 194 -1.94 10.00 14.31
CA ASP A 194 -0.61 10.60 14.32
C ASP A 194 0.05 10.50 12.91
N ILE A 195 -0.05 9.36 12.23
CA ILE A 195 0.49 9.18 10.87
C ILE A 195 -0.20 10.11 9.87
N LEU A 196 -1.53 10.14 9.88
CA LEU A 196 -2.28 10.94 8.92
C LEU A 196 -2.09 12.43 9.14
N ASN A 197 -2.12 12.89 10.41
CA ASN A 197 -1.91 14.30 10.75
C ASN A 197 -0.45 14.76 10.59
N GLU A 198 0.52 13.84 10.55
CA GLU A 198 1.91 14.14 10.18
C GLU A 198 2.10 14.26 8.66
N ALA A 199 1.39 13.41 7.90
CA ALA A 199 1.60 13.27 6.48
C ALA A 199 0.71 14.16 5.60
N LEU A 200 -0.47 14.55 6.07
CA LEU A 200 -1.52 15.13 5.24
C LEU A 200 -2.03 16.46 5.79
N GLU A 201 -2.46 17.35 4.88
CA GLU A 201 -3.24 18.55 5.20
C GLU A 201 -4.72 18.33 4.84
N ASP A 202 -5.63 19.07 5.48
CA ASP A 202 -7.10 18.90 5.32
C ASP A 202 -7.60 19.12 3.90
N ASP A 203 -6.96 20.02 3.17
CA ASP A 203 -7.35 20.45 1.82
C ASP A 203 -6.64 19.69 0.70
N TYR A 204 -5.84 18.66 1.04
CA TYR A 204 -5.22 17.82 0.01
C TYR A 204 -6.26 17.07 -0.82
N SER A 205 -6.11 17.14 -2.14
CA SER A 205 -6.81 16.29 -3.10
C SER A 205 -6.43 14.81 -2.91
N ASP A 206 -7.19 13.90 -3.50
CA ASP A 206 -6.89 12.46 -3.42
C ASP A 206 -5.52 12.11 -4.01
N PHE A 207 -5.10 12.81 -5.07
CA PHE A 207 -3.74 12.70 -5.62
C PHE A 207 -2.68 13.14 -4.61
N GLU A 208 -2.87 14.30 -3.97
CA GLU A 208 -1.92 14.85 -3.00
C GLU A 208 -1.81 13.97 -1.76
N LYS A 209 -2.94 13.41 -1.28
CA LYS A 209 -2.95 12.42 -0.19
C LYS A 209 -2.19 11.16 -0.57
N ALA A 210 -2.42 10.63 -1.78
CA ALA A 210 -1.70 9.46 -2.27
C ALA A 210 -0.20 9.75 -2.37
N PHE A 211 0.18 10.91 -2.92
CA PHE A 211 1.58 11.29 -3.03
C PHE A 211 2.25 11.51 -1.66
N ALA A 212 1.61 12.23 -0.77
CA ALA A 212 2.15 12.51 0.56
C ALA A 212 2.36 11.22 1.38
N LEU A 213 1.40 10.28 1.35
CA LEU A 213 1.57 8.97 1.97
C LEU A 213 2.65 8.12 1.28
N TYR A 214 2.79 8.19 -0.05
CA TYR A 214 3.87 7.52 -0.77
C TYR A 214 5.25 8.01 -0.31
N GLN A 215 5.40 9.33 -0.13
CA GLN A 215 6.61 9.95 0.42
C GLN A 215 6.82 9.59 1.91
N TYR A 216 5.73 9.50 2.68
CA TYR A 216 5.78 9.08 4.07
C TYR A 216 6.33 7.65 4.19
N PHE A 217 5.83 6.71 3.36
CA PHE A 217 6.34 5.34 3.33
C PHE A 217 7.82 5.29 3.00
N TYR A 218 8.25 5.97 1.95
CA TYR A 218 9.65 6.07 1.57
C TYR A 218 10.57 6.52 2.70
N ARG A 219 10.12 7.44 3.54
CA ARG A 219 10.92 8.04 4.62
C ARG A 219 10.89 7.27 5.93
N HIS A 220 9.81 6.53 6.21
CA HIS A 220 9.54 5.99 7.54
C HIS A 220 9.52 4.47 7.63
N TYR A 221 9.51 3.75 6.49
CA TYR A 221 9.43 2.30 6.48
C TYR A 221 10.61 1.65 5.78
N GLU A 222 10.88 0.40 6.15
CA GLU A 222 11.96 -0.41 5.58
C GLU A 222 11.41 -1.77 5.09
N TYR A 223 12.06 -2.32 4.06
CA TYR A 223 11.73 -3.67 3.61
C TYR A 223 12.33 -4.73 4.52
N ASP A 224 11.53 -5.70 4.96
CA ASP A 224 11.95 -6.79 5.85
C ASP A 224 12.48 -7.99 5.08
N TYR A 225 13.76 -7.94 4.72
CA TYR A 225 14.44 -9.06 4.04
C TYR A 225 14.51 -10.32 4.90
N GLU A 226 14.53 -10.21 6.22
CA GLU A 226 14.56 -11.38 7.11
C GLU A 226 13.21 -12.12 7.11
N ALA A 227 12.11 -11.38 7.23
CA ALA A 227 10.77 -11.95 7.09
C ALA A 227 10.55 -12.54 5.69
N TYR A 228 11.01 -11.84 4.64
CA TYR A 228 10.94 -12.33 3.29
C TYR A 228 11.66 -13.66 3.08
N GLU A 229 12.88 -13.83 3.58
CA GLU A 229 13.63 -15.09 3.52
C GLU A 229 12.90 -16.18 4.29
N LEU A 230 12.36 -15.88 5.48
CA LEU A 230 11.63 -16.86 6.30
C LEU A 230 10.35 -17.37 5.62
N MET A 231 9.65 -16.55 4.82
CA MET A 231 8.46 -16.96 4.08
C MET A 231 8.73 -18.14 3.11
N TYR A 232 9.95 -18.25 2.58
CA TYR A 232 10.32 -19.37 1.70
C TYR A 232 10.69 -20.65 2.48
N GLU A 233 11.09 -20.54 3.73
CA GLU A 233 11.50 -21.69 4.55
C GLU A 233 10.33 -22.31 5.29
N LYS A 234 9.37 -21.51 5.71
CA LYS A 234 8.21 -21.92 6.50
C LYS A 234 7.06 -20.94 6.33
N TYR A 235 5.85 -21.42 6.60
CA TYR A 235 4.70 -20.56 6.77
C TYR A 235 4.93 -19.61 7.95
N VAL A 236 4.68 -18.32 7.74
CA VAL A 236 4.74 -17.26 8.75
C VAL A 236 3.34 -16.66 8.90
N ASP A 237 2.82 -16.70 10.12
CA ASP A 237 1.46 -16.29 10.49
C ASP A 237 1.40 -14.95 11.24
N TYR A 238 2.55 -14.29 11.40
CA TYR A 238 2.64 -13.02 12.12
C TYR A 238 2.69 -11.78 11.19
N LEU A 239 2.70 -11.98 9.86
CA LEU A 239 2.74 -10.87 8.91
C LEU A 239 1.39 -10.19 8.85
N SER A 240 1.38 -8.87 9.06
CA SER A 240 0.17 -8.05 8.99
C SER A 240 0.51 -6.58 8.75
N SER A 241 -0.44 -5.84 8.20
CA SER A 241 -0.30 -4.39 8.07
C SER A 241 -0.18 -3.69 9.45
N TYR A 242 -0.76 -4.27 10.51
CA TYR A 242 -0.55 -3.81 11.89
C TYR A 242 0.92 -3.90 12.31
N ARG A 243 1.60 -5.02 12.01
CA ARG A 243 3.03 -5.18 12.29
C ARG A 243 3.85 -4.12 11.56
N LEU A 244 3.59 -3.89 10.27
CA LEU A 244 4.29 -2.83 9.53
C LEU A 244 4.11 -1.46 10.19
N LEU A 245 2.86 -1.07 10.50
CA LEU A 245 2.57 0.25 11.07
C LEU A 245 3.26 0.46 12.42
N THR A 246 3.44 -0.59 13.23
CA THR A 246 4.06 -0.53 14.55
C THR A 246 5.58 -0.71 14.52
N GLU A 247 6.08 -1.67 13.75
CA GLU A 247 7.51 -2.00 13.69
C GLU A 247 8.29 -1.22 12.62
N LYS A 248 7.58 -0.52 11.73
CA LYS A 248 8.14 0.27 10.62
C LYS A 248 8.92 -0.57 9.60
N LYS A 249 8.66 -1.87 9.54
CA LYS A 249 9.37 -2.83 8.70
C LYS A 249 8.43 -3.94 8.25
N GLY A 250 8.42 -4.27 6.95
CA GLY A 250 7.52 -5.28 6.42
C GLY A 250 7.87 -5.75 5.00
N VAL A 251 7.11 -6.73 4.52
CA VAL A 251 7.20 -7.24 3.14
C VAL A 251 6.11 -6.61 2.25
N CYS A 252 6.14 -6.89 0.95
CA CYS A 252 5.26 -6.26 -0.03
C CYS A 252 3.76 -6.31 0.35
N ALA A 253 3.25 -7.45 0.82
CA ALA A 253 1.84 -7.59 1.22
C ALA A 253 1.48 -6.67 2.40
N GLU A 254 2.34 -6.58 3.42
CA GLU A 254 2.12 -5.69 4.57
C GLU A 254 2.18 -4.21 4.17
N ILE A 255 3.14 -3.86 3.29
CA ILE A 255 3.38 -2.50 2.82
C ILE A 255 2.19 -2.04 1.96
N SER A 256 1.76 -2.85 1.00
CA SER A 256 0.66 -2.49 0.11
C SER A 256 -0.68 -2.38 0.85
N VAL A 257 -0.96 -3.32 1.78
CA VAL A 257 -2.19 -3.29 2.58
C VAL A 257 -2.20 -2.09 3.52
N ALA A 258 -1.09 -1.79 4.21
CA ALA A 258 -1.03 -0.63 5.11
C ALA A 258 -1.17 0.70 4.36
N TYR A 259 -0.54 0.81 3.17
CA TYR A 259 -0.68 2.01 2.35
C TYR A 259 -2.14 2.21 1.88
N ALA A 260 -2.77 1.17 1.33
CA ALA A 260 -4.18 1.22 0.94
C ALA A 260 -5.10 1.53 2.13
N TYR A 261 -4.83 0.95 3.31
CA TYR A 261 -5.56 1.23 4.54
C TYR A 261 -5.48 2.70 4.96
N LEU A 262 -4.29 3.29 4.97
CA LEU A 262 -4.13 4.71 5.31
C LEU A 262 -4.81 5.63 4.29
N LEU A 263 -4.79 5.26 3.01
CA LEU A 263 -5.57 5.96 1.98
C LEU A 263 -7.06 5.91 2.24
N MET A 264 -7.61 4.73 2.59
CA MET A 264 -9.03 4.60 2.96
C MET A 264 -9.37 5.43 4.21
N GLN A 265 -8.49 5.49 5.20
CA GLN A 265 -8.66 6.35 6.38
C GLN A 265 -8.68 7.85 6.00
N ALA A 266 -7.94 8.23 4.96
CA ALA A 266 -7.93 9.58 4.41
C ALA A 266 -9.07 9.86 3.40
N GLY A 267 -9.96 8.87 3.17
CA GLY A 267 -11.13 8.98 2.28
C GLY A 267 -10.86 8.70 0.81
N VAL A 268 -9.67 8.19 0.45
CA VAL A 268 -9.31 7.81 -0.93
C VAL A 268 -9.75 6.38 -1.22
N ASP A 269 -10.32 6.13 -2.40
CA ASP A 269 -10.73 4.80 -2.84
C ASP A 269 -9.50 3.96 -3.20
N ALA A 270 -9.22 2.94 -2.41
CA ALA A 270 -8.01 2.12 -2.52
C ALA A 270 -8.24 0.65 -2.15
N GLY A 271 -7.36 -0.19 -2.67
CA GLY A 271 -7.30 -1.61 -2.35
C GLY A 271 -5.94 -2.18 -2.74
N THR A 272 -5.83 -3.50 -2.87
CA THR A 272 -4.59 -4.17 -3.26
C THR A 272 -4.78 -5.09 -4.45
N MET A 273 -3.72 -5.24 -5.23
CA MET A 273 -3.58 -6.19 -6.32
C MET A 273 -2.31 -7.00 -6.15
N GLY A 274 -2.27 -8.17 -6.75
CA GLY A 274 -1.08 -9.01 -6.75
C GLY A 274 -0.88 -9.76 -8.06
N ALA A 275 0.37 -10.08 -8.36
CA ALA A 275 0.78 -10.99 -9.42
C ALA A 275 2.18 -11.54 -9.11
N SER A 276 2.48 -12.75 -9.58
CA SER A 276 3.84 -13.32 -9.54
C SER A 276 4.54 -13.20 -8.18
N ALA A 277 3.84 -13.53 -7.08
CA ALA A 277 4.34 -13.44 -5.70
C ALA A 277 4.71 -12.03 -5.22
N HIS A 278 4.08 -11.00 -5.76
CA HIS A 278 4.18 -9.62 -5.34
C HIS A 278 2.79 -9.01 -5.16
N GLU A 279 2.64 -8.07 -4.22
CA GLU A 279 1.43 -7.34 -3.95
C GLU A 279 1.73 -5.84 -3.90
N TRP A 280 0.83 -5.03 -4.47
CA TRP A 280 0.91 -3.57 -4.51
C TRP A 280 -0.46 -2.93 -4.33
N SER A 281 -0.52 -1.62 -4.15
CA SER A 281 -1.77 -0.88 -3.98
C SER A 281 -2.39 -0.47 -5.32
N TYR A 282 -3.70 -0.42 -5.34
CA TYR A 282 -4.51 0.01 -6.46
C TYR A 282 -5.46 1.11 -5.98
N VAL A 283 -5.48 2.24 -6.65
CA VAL A 283 -6.24 3.42 -6.23
C VAL A 283 -7.13 3.93 -7.36
N ARG A 284 -8.27 4.53 -7.00
CA ARG A 284 -9.13 5.27 -7.91
C ARG A 284 -9.12 6.74 -7.53
N ILE A 285 -8.63 7.57 -8.44
CA ILE A 285 -8.50 9.01 -8.25
C ILE A 285 -9.16 9.70 -9.43
N GLU A 286 -10.12 10.60 -9.16
CA GLU A 286 -10.88 11.33 -10.17
C GLU A 286 -11.55 10.45 -11.23
N GLY A 287 -11.94 9.24 -10.85
CA GLY A 287 -12.61 8.28 -11.71
C GLY A 287 -11.69 7.41 -12.56
N HIS A 288 -10.38 7.57 -12.46
CA HIS A 288 -9.37 6.75 -13.11
C HIS A 288 -8.69 5.82 -12.12
N ASP A 289 -8.33 4.65 -12.59
CA ASP A 289 -7.65 3.63 -11.81
C ASP A 289 -6.13 3.70 -12.06
N TYR A 290 -5.32 3.51 -10.99
CA TYR A 290 -3.86 3.52 -11.05
C TYR A 290 -3.24 2.48 -10.14
N HIS A 291 -2.04 2.02 -10.51
CA HIS A 291 -1.19 1.23 -9.63
C HIS A 291 -0.21 2.14 -8.87
N ILE A 292 -0.04 1.87 -7.59
CA ILE A 292 1.00 2.48 -6.75
C ILE A 292 1.73 1.37 -6.01
N ASP A 293 3.06 1.33 -6.14
CA ASP A 293 3.86 0.32 -5.46
C ASP A 293 4.80 0.94 -4.42
N PRO A 294 4.32 1.10 -3.19
CA PRO A 294 5.14 1.67 -2.13
C PRO A 294 6.28 0.75 -1.67
N THR A 295 6.29 -0.51 -2.10
CA THR A 295 7.39 -1.44 -1.78
C THR A 295 8.66 -1.08 -2.55
N PHE A 296 8.55 -0.83 -3.85
CA PHE A 296 9.72 -0.58 -4.68
C PHE A 296 10.35 0.79 -4.47
N VAL A 297 9.63 1.75 -3.90
CA VAL A 297 10.26 3.03 -3.53
C VAL A 297 11.19 2.89 -2.33
N LEU A 298 10.97 1.90 -1.45
CA LEU A 298 11.82 1.67 -0.30
C LEU A 298 13.24 1.29 -0.75
N GLY A 299 14.25 1.99 -0.23
CA GLY A 299 15.64 1.76 -0.61
C GLY A 299 16.05 2.34 -1.97
N THR A 300 15.20 3.17 -2.58
CA THR A 300 15.55 4.02 -3.73
C THR A 300 15.81 5.46 -3.27
N GLU A 301 16.11 6.34 -4.19
CA GLU A 301 16.20 7.78 -3.93
C GLU A 301 14.81 8.45 -4.13
N GLY A 302 13.74 7.87 -3.56
CA GLY A 302 12.38 8.40 -3.73
C GLY A 302 11.88 8.33 -5.18
N SER A 303 12.12 7.20 -5.86
CA SER A 303 11.74 6.99 -7.25
C SER A 303 10.23 7.16 -7.46
N LEU A 304 9.85 7.91 -8.49
CA LEU A 304 8.46 8.07 -8.92
C LEU A 304 8.04 7.03 -9.96
N ALA A 305 8.93 6.12 -10.37
CA ALA A 305 8.61 5.07 -11.34
C ALA A 305 7.47 4.14 -10.91
N TYR A 306 7.17 4.12 -9.62
CA TYR A 306 6.19 3.23 -9.00
C TYR A 306 4.95 3.96 -8.47
N PHE A 307 4.77 5.21 -8.91
CA PHE A 307 3.67 6.08 -8.48
C PHE A 307 2.75 6.41 -9.66
N MET A 308 1.44 6.21 -9.49
CA MET A 308 0.41 6.47 -10.51
C MET A 308 0.70 5.76 -11.85
N MET A 309 1.05 4.48 -11.79
CA MET A 309 1.35 3.68 -12.98
C MET A 309 0.08 3.23 -13.68
N ASP A 310 0.15 3.16 -15.00
CA ASP A 310 -0.83 2.46 -15.83
C ASP A 310 -0.52 0.95 -15.95
N ASP A 311 -1.41 0.20 -16.61
CA ASP A 311 -1.24 -1.23 -16.88
C ASP A 311 0.00 -1.53 -17.73
N ASP A 312 0.35 -0.66 -18.70
CA ASP A 312 1.49 -0.85 -19.59
C ASP A 312 2.82 -0.70 -18.83
N GLN A 313 2.92 0.29 -17.92
CA GLN A 313 4.08 0.45 -17.03
C GLN A 313 4.24 -0.76 -16.12
N ARG A 314 3.13 -1.23 -15.56
CA ARG A 314 3.13 -2.41 -14.67
C ARG A 314 3.54 -3.68 -15.41
N GLU A 315 3.07 -3.86 -16.66
CA GLU A 315 3.48 -4.96 -17.53
C GLU A 315 4.98 -4.88 -17.88
N TRP A 316 5.49 -3.68 -18.16
CA TRP A 316 6.91 -3.46 -18.42
C TRP A 316 7.79 -3.84 -17.23
N GLU A 317 7.32 -3.67 -16.00
CA GLU A 317 8.00 -4.10 -14.79
C GLU A 317 7.95 -5.61 -14.53
N GLY A 318 7.23 -6.36 -15.35
CA GLY A 318 7.14 -7.82 -15.28
C GLY A 318 5.87 -8.34 -14.62
N TYR A 319 4.82 -7.52 -14.48
CA TYR A 319 3.53 -7.89 -13.93
C TYR A 319 2.42 -7.75 -14.99
N PRO A 320 2.35 -8.67 -15.97
CA PRO A 320 1.41 -8.55 -17.08
C PRO A 320 -0.04 -8.57 -16.58
N LYS A 321 -0.89 -7.77 -17.22
CA LYS A 321 -2.31 -7.63 -16.84
C LYS A 321 -3.04 -8.97 -16.72
N SER A 322 -2.69 -9.94 -17.56
CA SER A 322 -3.29 -11.28 -17.53
C SER A 322 -2.98 -12.09 -16.27
N GLU A 323 -1.98 -11.69 -15.49
CA GLU A 323 -1.57 -12.32 -14.22
C GLU A 323 -1.99 -11.51 -13.01
N GLN A 324 -2.41 -10.26 -13.18
CA GLN A 324 -2.86 -9.40 -12.10
C GLN A 324 -4.17 -9.94 -11.51
N GLN A 325 -4.25 -10.01 -10.20
CA GLN A 325 -5.39 -10.51 -9.47
C GLN A 325 -5.78 -9.54 -8.36
N ILE A 326 -7.04 -9.19 -8.36
CA ILE A 326 -7.65 -8.49 -7.25
C ILE A 326 -7.92 -9.52 -6.16
N LEU A 327 -7.21 -9.38 -5.01
CA LEU A 327 -7.50 -10.12 -3.80
C LEU A 327 -7.79 -11.62 -4.03
N SER A 328 -6.76 -12.37 -4.41
CA SER A 328 -6.73 -13.82 -4.33
C SER A 328 -8.01 -14.60 -4.73
N ASN A 329 -8.31 -15.66 -4.02
CA ASN A 329 -9.27 -16.68 -4.39
C ASN A 329 -10.75 -16.22 -4.52
N TYR A 330 -11.16 -15.13 -3.86
CA TYR A 330 -12.55 -14.67 -3.96
C TYR A 330 -12.89 -14.17 -5.35
N SER A 331 -12.00 -13.39 -5.95
CA SER A 331 -12.20 -12.80 -7.28
C SER A 331 -12.26 -13.85 -8.40
N GLN A 332 -11.71 -15.05 -8.19
CA GLN A 332 -11.78 -16.12 -9.18
C GLN A 332 -13.18 -16.76 -9.30
N ASP A 333 -13.92 -16.80 -8.19
CA ASP A 333 -15.21 -17.45 -8.09
C ASP A 333 -16.41 -16.47 -8.19
N HIS A 334 -16.15 -15.15 -8.10
CA HIS A 334 -17.19 -14.13 -8.06
C HIS A 334 -16.95 -13.09 -9.16
N PRO A 335 -17.99 -12.75 -9.94
CA PRO A 335 -17.90 -11.67 -10.92
C PRO A 335 -17.62 -10.34 -10.20
N HIS A 336 -16.59 -9.66 -10.61
CA HIS A 336 -16.29 -8.30 -10.18
C HIS A 336 -16.03 -7.43 -11.42
N PRO A 337 -16.12 -6.11 -11.32
CA PRO A 337 -15.75 -5.22 -12.41
C PRO A 337 -14.32 -5.48 -12.90
N GLU A 338 -14.13 -5.35 -14.21
CA GLU A 338 -12.77 -5.29 -14.75
C GLU A 338 -12.18 -3.93 -14.40
N TYR A 339 -11.01 -3.92 -13.80
CA TYR A 339 -10.26 -2.71 -13.52
C TYR A 339 -9.25 -2.47 -14.63
N ALA A 340 -9.12 -1.23 -15.05
CA ALA A 340 -8.20 -0.83 -16.11
C ALA A 340 -7.50 0.47 -15.71
N ALA A 341 -6.21 0.40 -15.42
CA ALA A 341 -5.37 1.56 -15.27
C ALA A 341 -4.81 1.95 -16.66
N ASP A 342 -5.54 2.78 -17.38
CA ASP A 342 -5.23 3.16 -18.77
C ASP A 342 -4.88 4.65 -18.95
N ASP A 343 -4.98 5.46 -17.90
CA ASP A 343 -4.59 6.87 -17.92
C ASP A 343 -3.07 7.02 -17.84
N LYS A 344 -2.49 7.63 -18.89
CA LYS A 344 -1.05 7.88 -19.05
C LYS A 344 -0.61 9.29 -18.67
N SER A 345 -1.48 10.08 -18.08
CA SER A 345 -1.18 11.49 -17.78
C SER A 345 -0.01 11.66 -16.80
N PHE A 346 0.30 10.63 -16.00
CA PHE A 346 1.41 10.63 -15.05
C PHE A 346 2.72 9.99 -15.56
N GLU A 347 2.75 9.50 -16.81
CA GLU A 347 3.98 8.94 -17.43
C GLU A 347 5.21 9.86 -17.29
N PRO A 348 5.10 11.21 -17.40
CA PRO A 348 6.26 12.10 -17.22
C PRO A 348 6.93 11.99 -15.85
N LEU A 349 6.22 11.56 -14.80
CA LEU A 349 6.76 11.41 -13.46
C LEU A 349 7.68 10.18 -13.32
N TRP A 350 7.46 9.11 -14.09
CA TRP A 350 8.12 7.81 -13.84
C TRP A 350 9.64 7.82 -14.01
N LYS A 351 10.20 8.83 -14.67
CA LYS A 351 11.65 9.06 -14.75
C LYS A 351 12.24 9.76 -13.52
N GLY A 352 11.35 10.28 -12.63
CA GLY A 352 11.70 11.22 -11.57
C GLY A 352 12.11 10.56 -10.26
N PHE A 353 12.78 11.38 -9.43
CA PHE A 353 13.23 11.05 -8.09
C PHE A 353 13.02 12.23 -7.14
N GLU A 354 12.87 11.94 -5.83
CA GLU A 354 12.84 12.94 -4.74
C GLU A 354 11.96 14.16 -5.05
N ALA A 355 10.69 13.90 -5.39
CA ALA A 355 9.79 14.99 -5.69
C ALA A 355 9.36 15.77 -4.44
N GLU A 356 9.27 17.08 -4.61
CA GLU A 356 8.69 18.02 -3.64
C GLU A 356 7.37 18.52 -4.19
N MET A 357 6.31 18.41 -3.40
CA MET A 357 4.98 18.89 -3.75
C MET A 357 4.80 20.35 -3.32
N ASP A 358 4.38 21.20 -4.26
CA ASP A 358 3.87 22.53 -3.97
C ASP A 358 2.34 22.51 -4.15
N HIS A 359 1.63 22.41 -3.03
CA HIS A 359 0.17 22.38 -2.99
C HIS A 359 -0.44 23.67 -3.58
N ALA A 360 0.15 24.84 -3.29
CA ALA A 360 -0.42 26.12 -3.72
C ALA A 360 -0.39 26.31 -5.24
N SER A 361 0.57 25.74 -5.93
CA SER A 361 0.70 25.77 -7.39
C SER A 361 0.28 24.48 -8.08
N HIS A 362 -0.10 23.45 -7.29
CA HIS A 362 -0.47 22.11 -7.78
C HIS A 362 0.61 21.45 -8.63
N THR A 363 1.88 21.57 -8.19
CA THR A 363 3.02 21.07 -8.95
C THR A 363 3.89 20.12 -8.11
N LEU A 364 4.55 19.19 -8.82
CA LEU A 364 5.64 18.39 -8.30
C LEU A 364 6.94 18.86 -8.92
N HIS A 365 7.94 19.20 -8.09
CA HIS A 365 9.29 19.46 -8.52
C HIS A 365 10.14 18.22 -8.26
N TYR A 366 10.77 17.68 -9.30
CA TYR A 366 11.56 16.46 -9.21
C TYR A 366 12.78 16.53 -10.10
N TRP A 367 13.75 15.65 -9.83
CA TRP A 367 14.92 15.51 -10.67
C TRP A 367 14.96 14.14 -11.37
N PHE A 368 15.72 14.05 -12.46
CA PHE A 368 15.95 12.84 -13.22
C PHE A 368 17.30 12.84 -13.92
N TYR A 369 17.75 11.67 -14.39
CA TYR A 369 18.97 11.58 -15.17
C TYR A 369 18.72 11.88 -16.64
N GLY A 370 19.45 12.89 -17.18
CA GLY A 370 19.49 13.18 -18.61
C GLY A 370 20.32 12.16 -19.41
N PRO A 371 20.37 12.27 -20.75
CA PRO A 371 21.07 11.32 -21.62
C PRO A 371 22.56 11.16 -21.32
N GLY A 372 23.19 12.15 -20.73
CA GLY A 372 24.60 12.15 -20.32
C GLY A 372 24.82 11.82 -18.85
N TRP A 373 23.82 11.29 -18.15
CA TRP A 373 23.81 11.02 -16.71
C TRP A 373 23.92 12.29 -15.84
N GLU A 374 23.68 13.47 -16.42
CA GLU A 374 23.53 14.71 -15.66
C GLU A 374 22.18 14.73 -14.93
N ARG A 375 22.17 15.30 -13.72
CA ARG A 375 20.95 15.57 -12.98
C ARG A 375 20.24 16.76 -13.62
N LEU A 376 19.01 16.55 -14.07
CA LEU A 376 18.10 17.56 -14.58
C LEU A 376 16.92 17.70 -13.63
N GLU A 377 16.27 18.86 -13.64
CA GLU A 377 15.10 19.16 -12.81
C GLU A 377 13.93 19.49 -13.70
N GLU A 378 12.74 19.08 -13.30
CA GLU A 378 11.49 19.32 -14.02
C GLU A 378 10.38 19.61 -13.03
N THR A 379 9.36 20.32 -13.49
CA THR A 379 8.13 20.59 -12.76
C THR A 379 6.98 20.00 -13.51
N PHE A 380 6.16 19.23 -12.81
CA PHE A 380 4.94 18.62 -13.35
C PHE A 380 3.72 19.26 -12.68
N ASP A 381 2.82 19.81 -13.49
CA ASP A 381 1.52 20.32 -13.05
C ASP A 381 0.51 19.17 -13.09
N TYR A 382 0.04 18.73 -11.90
CA TYR A 382 -0.88 17.60 -11.80
C TYR A 382 -2.36 17.98 -11.94
N GLN A 383 -2.69 19.27 -12.11
CA GLN A 383 -4.03 19.69 -12.49
C GLN A 383 -4.17 19.84 -14.02
N GLU A 384 -3.10 20.29 -14.71
CA GLU A 384 -3.09 20.38 -16.17
C GLU A 384 -2.73 19.02 -16.80
N ARG A 385 -3.50 17.98 -16.50
CA ARG A 385 -3.28 16.67 -17.10
C ARG A 385 -3.43 16.70 -18.60
N VAL A 386 -2.57 15.95 -19.28
CA VAL A 386 -2.77 15.70 -20.72
C VAL A 386 -4.05 14.87 -20.86
N VAL A 387 -5.05 15.43 -21.55
CA VAL A 387 -6.30 14.73 -21.84
C VAL A 387 -5.97 13.48 -22.65
N THR A 388 -6.24 12.31 -22.08
CA THR A 388 -6.01 11.02 -22.74
C THR A 388 -7.16 10.68 -23.67
N GLN A 389 -7.00 9.68 -24.53
CA GLN A 389 -8.09 9.20 -25.36
C GLN A 389 -9.23 8.64 -24.50
N SER A 390 -8.91 8.04 -23.36
CA SER A 390 -9.90 7.54 -22.38
C SER A 390 -10.75 8.68 -21.82
N ASP A 391 -10.14 9.82 -21.50
CA ASP A 391 -10.88 11.01 -21.04
C ASP A 391 -11.86 11.51 -22.12
N LEU A 392 -11.44 11.47 -23.39
CA LEU A 392 -12.29 11.86 -24.51
C LEU A 392 -13.43 10.87 -24.73
N ASP A 393 -13.18 9.58 -24.55
CA ASP A 393 -14.17 8.51 -24.72
C ASP A 393 -15.20 8.50 -23.58
N SER A 394 -14.84 9.04 -22.40
CA SER A 394 -15.73 9.17 -21.23
C SER A 394 -16.68 10.36 -21.34
N ILE A 395 -16.43 11.30 -22.22
CA ILE A 395 -17.33 12.43 -22.49
C ILE A 395 -18.53 11.90 -23.27
N ASP A 396 -19.66 11.75 -22.59
CA ASP A 396 -20.95 11.40 -23.20
C ASP A 396 -21.39 12.57 -24.10
N ILE A 397 -20.96 12.52 -25.36
CA ILE A 397 -21.38 13.51 -26.36
C ILE A 397 -22.80 13.13 -26.74
N ASP A 398 -23.78 13.90 -26.25
CA ASP A 398 -25.13 13.84 -26.76
C ASP A 398 -25.09 13.88 -28.31
N PRO A 399 -25.57 12.85 -29.00
CA PRO A 399 -25.53 12.77 -30.47
C PRO A 399 -26.27 13.91 -31.16
N ASP A 400 -27.06 14.73 -30.46
CA ASP A 400 -27.79 15.87 -30.97
C ASP A 400 -27.04 17.23 -30.80
N GLY A 401 -25.82 17.23 -30.24
CA GLY A 401 -24.89 18.38 -30.34
C GLY A 401 -25.28 19.63 -29.56
N VAL A 402 -26.05 19.52 -28.49
CA VAL A 402 -26.40 20.66 -27.64
C VAL A 402 -25.49 20.70 -26.42
N ASN A 403 -24.55 21.66 -26.40
CA ASN A 403 -23.83 22.03 -25.19
C ASN A 403 -24.83 22.45 -24.11
N VAL A 404 -24.96 21.68 -23.07
CA VAL A 404 -25.61 22.11 -21.81
C VAL A 404 -24.52 22.69 -20.94
N GLU A 405 -24.34 23.99 -20.97
CA GLU A 405 -23.59 24.73 -19.94
C GLU A 405 -24.26 24.47 -18.61
N ALA A 406 -23.49 23.96 -17.63
CA ALA A 406 -23.89 23.84 -16.25
C ALA A 406 -23.57 25.12 -15.46
#